data_21c347caeea7e83d2c24237becf777bf
#
_entry.id   21c347caeea7e83d2c24237becf777bf
#
_cell.length_a   1.000
_cell.length_b   1.000
_cell.length_c   1.000
_cell.angle_alpha   90.00
_cell.angle_beta   90.00
_cell.angle_gamma   90.00
#
_symmetry.space_group_name_H-M   'P 1'
#
loop_
_entity.id
_entity.type
_entity.pdbx_description
1 polymer ?
#
loop_
_entity_poly.entity_id
_entity_poly.type
_entity_poly.pdbx_seq_one_letter_code
_entity_poly.pdbx_strand_id
1 'polypeptide(L)'
;SRRQRQMCIRDRDYPLQKKKHSFEYLRTISHLRPRTNTFEAVFRVRSLIAYAIHKFFQERDFVYVHTPLITGSDCEGAGEMFQVTTLDMNDLPMTEDGKVDYSKDFFNKPTNLTVSGQLNGETYAMAFKNIYTFGPTFRAENSNTTRHAAEFWMIEPEIAFADLEDDMILAESMLKYVINYVLENAPEEMAFFNSFIDKGLLERLQHVANSDFARVTYTEAVEILEKNNDKFDYKVSWGCDLQTEHERYLTEQVFKRPVFVTDYPKEIKAFYMKLNPDGKTVAAVDCLVPGIGEIIGGSQREDDYEKLLARINELGLKEEDYSFYLD
;
A
#
# COMPACT_ATOMS: atom_id res chain seq x y z
N SER A 1 38.26 2.42 -6.45
CA SER A 1 38.80 2.66 -7.80
C SER A 1 38.62 1.42 -8.70
N ARG A 2 38.67 1.59 -10.02
CA ARG A 2 38.57 0.48 -11.00
C ARG A 2 39.58 -0.66 -10.71
N ARG A 3 40.77 -0.33 -10.22
CA ARG A 3 41.81 -1.29 -9.81
C ARG A 3 41.42 -2.15 -8.60
N GLN A 4 40.73 -1.59 -7.61
CA GLN A 4 40.28 -2.37 -6.44
C GLN A 4 39.18 -3.37 -6.81
N ARG A 5 38.33 -3.08 -7.79
CA ARG A 5 37.33 -4.03 -8.28
C ARG A 5 37.95 -5.20 -9.06
N GLN A 6 39.06 -5.00 -9.70
CA GLN A 6 39.79 -6.06 -10.41
C GLN A 6 40.57 -7.00 -9.45
N MET A 7 41.00 -6.51 -8.30
CA MET A 7 41.73 -7.33 -7.32
C MET A 7 40.85 -8.35 -6.56
N CYS A 8 39.54 -8.21 -6.62
CA CYS A 8 38.60 -9.15 -5.98
C CYS A 8 38.17 -10.31 -6.88
N ILE A 9 38.64 -10.37 -8.14
CA ILE A 9 38.41 -11.48 -9.06
C ILE A 9 39.48 -12.55 -8.81
N ARG A 10 39.30 -13.33 -7.76
CA ARG A 10 40.16 -14.52 -7.48
C ARG A 10 39.37 -15.79 -7.81
N ASP A 11 39.89 -16.54 -8.79
CA ASP A 11 39.86 -18.00 -8.98
C ASP A 11 38.63 -18.84 -8.59
N ARG A 12 37.47 -18.21 -8.38
CA ARG A 12 36.15 -18.85 -8.33
C ARG A 12 35.30 -18.32 -9.45
N ASP A 13 34.54 -19.18 -10.07
CA ASP A 13 33.56 -18.77 -11.07
C ASP A 13 32.68 -17.65 -10.52
N TYR A 14 32.81 -16.45 -11.08
CA TYR A 14 31.99 -15.32 -10.66
C TYR A 14 30.51 -15.63 -10.92
N PRO A 15 29.62 -15.52 -9.92
CA PRO A 15 28.24 -15.99 -10.06
C PRO A 15 27.44 -15.35 -11.20
N LEU A 16 27.76 -14.09 -11.54
CA LEU A 16 27.14 -13.40 -12.68
C LEU A 16 27.95 -13.63 -13.95
N GLN A 17 27.38 -14.39 -14.87
CA GLN A 17 27.95 -14.66 -16.19
C GLN A 17 27.28 -13.75 -17.26
N LYS A 18 27.92 -13.60 -18.43
CA LYS A 18 27.36 -12.88 -19.59
C LYS A 18 26.22 -13.67 -20.26
N LYS A 19 25.18 -13.99 -19.50
CA LYS A 19 23.98 -14.69 -19.96
C LYS A 19 22.76 -14.17 -19.19
N LYS A 20 21.55 -14.50 -19.68
CA LYS A 20 20.32 -14.23 -18.95
C LYS A 20 20.27 -15.12 -17.69
N HIS A 21 20.05 -14.52 -16.53
CA HIS A 21 19.79 -15.21 -15.27
C HIS A 21 18.31 -15.12 -14.92
N SER A 22 17.76 -16.19 -14.32
CA SER A 22 16.39 -16.14 -13.82
C SER A 22 16.29 -15.27 -12.54
N PHE A 23 15.11 -14.75 -12.25
CA PHE A 23 14.90 -13.97 -11.03
C PHE A 23 15.08 -14.81 -9.77
N GLU A 24 14.72 -16.09 -9.79
CA GLU A 24 14.93 -17.04 -8.71
C GLU A 24 16.42 -17.18 -8.39
N TYR A 25 17.24 -17.38 -9.40
CA TYR A 25 18.69 -17.43 -9.22
C TYR A 25 19.25 -16.12 -8.67
N LEU A 26 18.80 -14.98 -9.18
CA LEU A 26 19.25 -13.67 -8.71
C LEU A 26 18.86 -13.39 -7.25
N ARG A 27 17.79 -14.00 -6.74
CA ARG A 27 17.44 -13.93 -5.31
C ARG A 27 18.46 -14.67 -4.44
N THR A 28 19.04 -15.76 -4.90
CA THR A 28 20.09 -16.48 -4.13
C THR A 28 21.41 -15.71 -4.05
N ILE A 29 21.64 -14.75 -4.93
CA ILE A 29 22.80 -13.86 -4.96
C ILE A 29 22.37 -12.39 -4.90
N SER A 30 21.45 -12.07 -4.00
CA SER A 30 20.78 -10.77 -3.91
C SER A 30 21.74 -9.57 -3.84
N HIS A 31 22.91 -9.74 -3.19
CA HIS A 31 23.96 -8.72 -3.09
C HIS A 31 24.66 -8.41 -4.43
N LEU A 32 24.54 -9.28 -5.43
CA LEU A 32 25.11 -9.09 -6.78
C LEU A 32 24.07 -8.66 -7.81
N ARG A 33 22.77 -8.94 -7.58
CA ARG A 33 21.70 -8.65 -8.55
C ARG A 33 21.63 -7.20 -9.04
N PRO A 34 21.99 -6.16 -8.23
CA PRO A 34 22.03 -4.77 -8.73
C PRO A 34 23.03 -4.52 -9.86
N ARG A 35 23.96 -5.46 -10.10
CA ARG A 35 24.95 -5.38 -11.20
C ARG A 35 24.41 -5.89 -12.53
N THR A 36 23.19 -6.42 -12.56
CA THR A 36 22.52 -6.86 -13.79
C THR A 36 21.79 -5.69 -14.44
N ASN A 37 21.69 -5.68 -15.77
CA ASN A 37 20.98 -4.62 -16.49
C ASN A 37 19.54 -4.48 -16.03
N THR A 38 18.86 -5.60 -15.72
CA THR A 38 17.48 -5.59 -15.25
C THR A 38 17.34 -4.86 -13.92
N PHE A 39 18.15 -5.21 -12.92
CA PHE A 39 18.05 -4.58 -11.60
C PHE A 39 18.69 -3.19 -11.54
N GLU A 40 19.67 -2.91 -12.40
CA GLU A 40 20.14 -1.54 -12.60
C GLU A 40 18.99 -0.63 -13.06
N ALA A 41 18.26 -1.06 -14.11
CA ALA A 41 17.09 -0.33 -14.59
C ALA A 41 15.99 -0.22 -13.53
N VAL A 42 15.67 -1.31 -12.82
CA VAL A 42 14.66 -1.31 -11.74
C VAL A 42 15.02 -0.30 -10.66
N PHE A 43 16.24 -0.29 -10.14
CA PHE A 43 16.62 0.62 -9.07
C PHE A 43 16.76 2.08 -9.52
N ARG A 44 17.13 2.34 -10.79
CA ARG A 44 17.10 3.69 -11.36
C ARG A 44 15.68 4.23 -11.42
N VAL A 45 14.75 3.45 -11.97
CA VAL A 45 13.33 3.85 -12.06
C VAL A 45 12.72 3.97 -10.67
N ARG A 46 12.99 3.06 -9.74
CA ARG A 46 12.54 3.17 -8.35
C ARG A 46 13.01 4.47 -7.68
N SER A 47 14.28 4.82 -7.86
CA SER A 47 14.84 6.08 -7.32
C SER A 47 14.14 7.30 -7.92
N LEU A 48 13.88 7.27 -9.24
CA LEU A 48 13.20 8.35 -9.95
C LEU A 48 11.74 8.49 -9.50
N ILE A 49 11.03 7.37 -9.31
CA ILE A 49 9.66 7.37 -8.79
C ILE A 49 9.62 8.01 -7.39
N ALA A 50 10.53 7.65 -6.50
CA ALA A 50 10.58 8.23 -5.16
C ALA A 50 10.75 9.76 -5.21
N TYR A 51 11.62 10.26 -6.09
CA TYR A 51 11.78 11.69 -6.30
C TYR A 51 10.50 12.32 -6.88
N ALA A 52 9.88 11.69 -7.86
CA ALA A 52 8.63 12.17 -8.48
C ALA A 52 7.49 12.29 -7.47
N ILE A 53 7.36 11.32 -6.56
CA ILE A 53 6.38 11.33 -5.47
C ILE A 53 6.61 12.54 -4.55
N HIS A 54 7.84 12.72 -4.05
CA HIS A 54 8.17 13.87 -3.22
C HIS A 54 7.91 15.19 -3.95
N LYS A 55 8.31 15.29 -5.21
CA LYS A 55 8.09 16.48 -6.04
C LYS A 55 6.61 16.78 -6.21
N PHE A 56 5.78 15.76 -6.50
CA PHE A 56 4.34 15.91 -6.66
C PHE A 56 3.68 16.53 -5.43
N PHE A 57 3.97 16.00 -4.25
CA PHE A 57 3.37 16.46 -3.01
C PHE A 57 3.93 17.81 -2.55
N GLN A 58 5.25 18.00 -2.62
CA GLN A 58 5.89 19.26 -2.20
C GLN A 58 5.45 20.47 -3.05
N GLU A 59 5.24 20.28 -4.35
CA GLU A 59 4.72 21.33 -5.26
C GLU A 59 3.24 21.68 -5.01
N ARG A 60 2.54 20.91 -4.16
CA ARG A 60 1.14 21.08 -3.76
C ARG A 60 0.97 21.44 -2.29
N ASP A 61 2.03 21.94 -1.67
CA ASP A 61 2.07 22.36 -0.27
C ASP A 61 1.72 21.26 0.74
N PHE A 62 2.03 20.01 0.41
CA PHE A 62 1.97 18.90 1.37
C PHE A 62 3.25 18.86 2.21
N VAL A 63 3.10 18.68 3.51
CA VAL A 63 4.21 18.49 4.44
C VAL A 63 4.57 17.01 4.53
N TYR A 64 5.82 16.67 4.26
CA TYR A 64 6.34 15.33 4.46
C TYR A 64 6.58 15.08 5.94
N VAL A 65 5.92 14.08 6.52
CA VAL A 65 6.05 13.73 7.94
C VAL A 65 6.55 12.31 8.11
N HIS A 66 7.28 12.09 9.21
CA HIS A 66 7.73 10.77 9.65
C HIS A 66 6.91 10.32 10.85
N THR A 67 6.10 9.30 10.67
CA THR A 67 5.37 8.65 11.75
C THR A 67 6.20 7.52 12.37
N PRO A 68 5.93 7.12 13.63
CA PRO A 68 6.66 6.05 14.28
C PRO A 68 6.57 4.72 13.54
N LEU A 69 7.72 4.06 13.34
CA LEU A 69 7.76 2.69 12.79
C LEU A 69 7.55 1.64 13.88
N ILE A 70 7.93 1.93 15.12
CA ILE A 70 7.64 1.10 16.29
C ILE A 70 6.45 1.72 17.01
N THR A 71 5.37 0.98 17.11
CA THR A 71 4.10 1.48 17.64
C THR A 71 3.47 0.50 18.62
N GLY A 72 2.65 1.02 19.53
CA GLY A 72 1.79 0.21 20.40
C GLY A 72 0.35 0.09 19.88
N SER A 73 -0.01 0.77 18.78
CA SER A 73 -1.36 0.74 18.20
C SER A 73 -1.40 -0.03 16.89
N ASP A 74 -2.51 -0.72 16.65
CA ASP A 74 -2.82 -1.38 15.39
C ASP A 74 -3.73 -0.47 14.56
N CYS A 75 -3.21 0.09 13.47
CA CYS A 75 -3.95 1.02 12.62
C CYS A 75 -5.18 0.40 11.96
N GLU A 76 -5.12 -0.85 11.59
CA GLU A 76 -6.18 -1.53 10.84
C GLU A 76 -7.04 -2.44 11.73
N GLY A 77 -6.62 -2.72 12.99
CA GLY A 77 -7.29 -3.65 13.88
C GLY A 77 -7.17 -5.12 13.45
N ALA A 78 -6.27 -5.42 12.51
CA ALA A 78 -6.15 -6.73 11.87
C ALA A 78 -5.18 -7.70 12.58
N GLY A 79 -4.39 -7.23 13.53
CA GLY A 79 -3.62 -8.07 14.45
C GLY A 79 -2.39 -8.79 13.91
N GLU A 80 -2.06 -8.72 12.62
CA GLU A 80 -0.90 -9.43 12.04
C GLU A 80 0.34 -8.52 11.96
N MET A 81 0.85 -8.12 13.13
CA MET A 81 2.01 -7.24 13.26
C MET A 81 3.26 -8.02 13.69
N PHE A 82 4.41 -7.62 13.14
CA PHE A 82 5.70 -8.09 13.68
C PHE A 82 5.95 -7.45 15.04
N GLN A 83 6.17 -8.27 16.06
CA GLN A 83 6.49 -7.80 17.40
C GLN A 83 7.95 -7.30 17.48
N VAL A 84 8.15 -6.19 18.17
CA VAL A 84 9.47 -5.63 18.51
C VAL A 84 9.70 -5.77 20.01
N THR A 85 10.73 -6.47 20.40
CA THR A 85 11.08 -6.70 21.81
C THR A 85 12.58 -6.79 22.02
N THR A 86 13.05 -6.40 23.20
CA THR A 86 14.43 -6.59 23.66
C THR A 86 14.56 -7.70 24.71
N LEU A 87 13.43 -8.38 25.01
CA LEU A 87 13.44 -9.52 25.94
C LEU A 87 14.15 -10.71 25.33
N ASP A 88 14.88 -11.46 26.17
CA ASP A 88 15.48 -12.73 25.74
C ASP A 88 14.36 -13.76 25.53
N MET A 89 14.17 -14.20 24.29
CA MET A 89 13.16 -15.20 23.92
C MET A 89 13.41 -16.58 24.53
N ASN A 90 14.63 -16.85 25.05
CA ASN A 90 14.93 -18.10 25.75
C ASN A 90 14.67 -18.03 27.26
N ASP A 91 14.51 -16.80 27.83
CA ASP A 91 14.27 -16.57 29.26
C ASP A 91 13.32 -15.37 29.41
N LEU A 92 12.05 -15.59 29.04
CA LEU A 92 11.03 -14.55 29.09
C LEU A 92 10.62 -14.27 30.56
N PRO A 93 10.63 -13.02 31.01
CA PRO A 93 10.05 -12.65 32.28
C PRO A 93 8.53 -12.87 32.23
N MET A 94 8.00 -13.53 33.27
CA MET A 94 6.59 -13.87 33.35
C MET A 94 5.93 -13.16 34.53
N THR A 95 4.69 -12.77 34.34
CA THR A 95 3.79 -12.28 35.40
C THR A 95 3.26 -13.44 36.23
N GLU A 96 2.63 -13.16 37.39
CA GLU A 96 2.05 -14.19 38.24
C GLU A 96 0.94 -15.02 37.58
N ASP A 97 0.24 -14.43 36.59
CA ASP A 97 -0.81 -15.09 35.81
C ASP A 97 -0.27 -15.82 34.55
N GLY A 98 1.06 -15.93 34.43
CA GLY A 98 1.71 -16.72 33.38
C GLY A 98 1.79 -16.06 32.00
N LYS A 99 1.64 -14.74 31.93
CA LYS A 99 1.84 -13.96 30.70
C LYS A 99 3.23 -13.34 30.66
N VAL A 100 3.68 -12.92 29.50
CA VAL A 100 4.93 -12.19 29.35
C VAL A 100 4.84 -10.85 30.10
N ASP A 101 5.82 -10.58 30.95
CA ASP A 101 5.93 -9.31 31.68
C ASP A 101 6.60 -8.22 30.83
N TYR A 102 5.83 -7.56 29.99
CA TYR A 102 6.33 -6.47 29.15
C TYR A 102 6.77 -5.21 29.92
N SER A 103 6.50 -5.12 31.25
CA SER A 103 7.07 -4.03 32.07
C SER A 103 8.59 -4.10 32.15
N LYS A 104 9.20 -5.23 31.76
CA LYS A 104 10.64 -5.46 31.68
C LYS A 104 11.20 -5.21 30.27
N ASP A 105 10.35 -4.98 29.27
CA ASP A 105 10.78 -4.66 27.91
C ASP A 105 11.15 -3.18 27.76
N PHE A 106 11.77 -2.82 26.66
CA PHE A 106 12.33 -1.48 26.41
C PHE A 106 11.31 -0.36 26.58
N PHE A 107 10.09 -0.54 26.07
CA PHE A 107 9.01 0.46 26.15
C PHE A 107 8.05 0.23 27.30
N ASN A 108 8.31 -0.74 28.19
CA ASN A 108 7.44 -1.15 29.29
C ASN A 108 6.01 -1.57 28.86
N LYS A 109 5.83 -1.91 27.61
CA LYS A 109 4.58 -2.39 26.99
C LYS A 109 4.87 -3.15 25.70
N PRO A 110 3.94 -3.98 25.21
CA PRO A 110 4.06 -4.60 23.89
C PRO A 110 4.19 -3.54 22.79
N THR A 111 5.11 -3.75 21.87
CA THR A 111 5.30 -2.89 20.69
C THR A 111 5.50 -3.71 19.44
N ASN A 112 5.14 -3.13 18.30
CA ASN A 112 5.16 -3.79 17.01
C ASN A 112 5.71 -2.87 15.93
N LEU A 113 6.10 -3.45 14.78
CA LEU A 113 6.34 -2.67 13.57
C LEU A 113 5.00 -2.22 12.98
N THR A 114 4.93 -0.99 12.54
CA THR A 114 3.69 -0.39 12.00
C THR A 114 3.23 -1.06 10.70
N VAL A 115 1.93 -1.21 10.55
CA VAL A 115 1.28 -1.64 9.30
C VAL A 115 0.90 -0.45 8.40
N SER A 116 0.85 0.77 8.98
CA SER A 116 0.54 2.03 8.29
C SER A 116 0.91 3.22 9.16
N GLY A 117 1.31 4.31 8.53
CA GLY A 117 1.53 5.61 9.19
C GLY A 117 0.26 6.44 9.35
N GLN A 118 -0.89 5.97 8.87
CA GLN A 118 -2.12 6.73 8.70
C GLN A 118 -2.62 7.40 9.98
N LEU A 119 -2.94 6.65 11.04
CA LEU A 119 -3.56 7.24 12.25
C LEU A 119 -2.67 8.32 12.89
N ASN A 120 -1.36 8.08 12.94
CA ASN A 120 -0.42 9.10 13.39
C ASN A 120 -0.31 10.27 12.39
N GLY A 121 -0.38 9.99 11.09
CA GLY A 121 -0.37 10.99 10.01
C GLY A 121 -1.56 11.94 10.12
N GLU A 122 -2.74 11.43 10.42
CA GLU A 122 -3.95 12.23 10.59
C GLU A 122 -3.81 13.28 11.71
N THR A 123 -3.08 12.97 12.80
CA THR A 123 -2.81 13.98 13.85
C THR A 123 -1.96 15.13 13.34
N TYR A 124 -1.04 14.89 12.40
CA TYR A 124 -0.29 15.95 11.73
C TYR A 124 -1.15 16.71 10.72
N ALA A 125 -2.08 16.05 10.04
CA ALA A 125 -3.01 16.72 9.12
C ALA A 125 -3.90 17.73 9.85
N MET A 126 -4.28 17.47 11.10
CA MET A 126 -5.00 18.43 11.94
C MET A 126 -4.20 19.70 12.25
N ALA A 127 -2.86 19.63 12.20
CA ALA A 127 -1.99 20.79 12.40
C ALA A 127 -1.57 21.47 11.08
N PHE A 128 -1.30 20.70 10.03
CA PHE A 128 -0.70 21.18 8.77
C PHE A 128 -1.66 21.16 7.58
N LYS A 129 -2.84 20.65 7.72
CA LYS A 129 -3.88 20.44 6.71
C LYS A 129 -3.55 19.34 5.70
N ASN A 130 -2.47 19.47 4.94
CA ASN A 130 -2.06 18.51 3.91
C ASN A 130 -0.72 17.90 4.30
N ILE A 131 -0.68 16.62 4.54
CA ILE A 131 0.54 15.88 4.86
C ILE A 131 0.66 14.63 4.01
N TYR A 132 1.84 14.06 3.96
CA TYR A 132 2.01 12.70 3.46
C TYR A 132 3.14 12.00 4.21
N THR A 133 2.97 10.71 4.38
CA THR A 133 4.07 9.79 4.69
C THR A 133 4.56 9.14 3.41
N PHE A 134 5.82 8.78 3.36
CA PHE A 134 6.38 7.91 2.36
C PHE A 134 7.50 7.12 3.02
N GLY A 135 7.20 5.93 3.47
CA GLY A 135 8.10 5.17 4.31
C GLY A 135 7.77 3.68 4.38
N PRO A 136 8.63 2.90 5.05
CA PRO A 136 8.44 1.47 5.20
C PRO A 136 7.26 1.15 6.12
N THR A 137 6.50 0.13 5.72
CA THR A 137 5.45 -0.51 6.51
C THR A 137 5.66 -2.02 6.50
N PHE A 138 5.08 -2.70 7.49
CA PHE A 138 5.36 -4.11 7.76
C PHE A 138 4.06 -4.85 8.03
N ARG A 139 3.85 -5.98 7.34
CA ARG A 139 2.69 -6.84 7.56
C ARG A 139 3.13 -8.29 7.69
N ALA A 140 2.73 -8.93 8.79
CA ALA A 140 3.10 -10.32 9.10
C ALA A 140 2.12 -11.35 8.49
N GLU A 141 1.27 -10.93 7.58
CA GLU A 141 0.28 -11.76 6.93
C GLU A 141 0.91 -12.97 6.24
N ASN A 142 0.37 -14.14 6.49
CA ASN A 142 0.79 -15.36 5.82
C ASN A 142 0.18 -15.47 4.41
N SER A 143 0.59 -14.57 3.52
CA SER A 143 0.11 -14.48 2.14
C SER A 143 1.21 -14.80 1.14
N ASN A 144 1.00 -15.84 0.31
CA ASN A 144 1.94 -16.27 -0.73
C ASN A 144 1.49 -15.80 -2.13
N THR A 145 1.25 -14.52 -2.30
CA THR A 145 0.90 -13.93 -3.59
C THR A 145 2.08 -13.18 -4.21
N THR A 146 1.96 -12.84 -5.49
CA THR A 146 2.98 -12.05 -6.20
C THR A 146 2.99 -10.56 -5.81
N ARG A 147 2.00 -10.10 -5.05
CA ARG A 147 1.78 -8.69 -4.70
C ARG A 147 2.01 -8.37 -3.23
N HIS A 148 2.04 -9.38 -2.34
CA HIS A 148 2.24 -9.18 -0.91
C HIS A 148 3.71 -9.35 -0.53
N ALA A 149 4.24 -8.36 0.16
CA ALA A 149 5.57 -8.37 0.77
C ALA A 149 5.44 -8.04 2.25
N ALA A 150 6.28 -8.67 3.09
CA ALA A 150 6.27 -8.42 4.52
C ALA A 150 6.81 -7.03 4.90
N GLU A 151 7.59 -6.42 4.01
CA GLU A 151 8.11 -5.05 4.11
C GLU A 151 7.94 -4.35 2.76
N PHE A 152 7.30 -3.19 2.75
CA PHE A 152 7.11 -2.37 1.56
C PHE A 152 6.98 -0.89 1.94
N TRP A 153 7.07 0.00 0.96
CA TRP A 153 6.92 1.42 1.18
C TRP A 153 5.52 1.86 0.75
N MET A 154 4.81 2.56 1.65
CA MET A 154 3.52 3.16 1.33
C MET A 154 3.64 4.67 1.13
N ILE A 155 2.78 5.19 0.27
CA ILE A 155 2.55 6.62 0.06
C ILE A 155 1.18 6.89 0.66
N GLU A 156 1.13 7.67 1.73
CA GLU A 156 -0.09 7.87 2.51
C GLU A 156 -0.32 9.39 2.71
N PRO A 157 -0.97 10.07 1.75
CA PRO A 157 -1.40 11.44 1.94
C PRO A 157 -2.64 11.51 2.82
N GLU A 158 -2.67 12.51 3.71
CA GLU A 158 -3.84 12.83 4.53
C GLU A 158 -4.19 14.31 4.36
N ILE A 159 -5.47 14.59 4.10
CA ILE A 159 -5.97 15.92 3.78
C ILE A 159 -7.11 16.27 4.74
N ALA A 160 -6.88 17.25 5.61
CA ALA A 160 -7.94 17.75 6.48
C ALA A 160 -8.99 18.53 5.66
N PHE A 161 -10.26 18.38 6.03
CA PHE A 161 -11.42 19.04 5.41
C PHE A 161 -11.70 18.65 3.96
N ALA A 162 -11.17 17.53 3.50
CA ALA A 162 -11.43 16.94 2.20
C ALA A 162 -12.57 15.91 2.28
N ASP A 163 -13.27 15.72 1.16
CA ASP A 163 -14.21 14.64 0.99
C ASP A 163 -13.66 13.52 0.09
N LEU A 164 -14.47 12.48 -0.17
CA LEU A 164 -14.05 11.35 -0.99
C LEU A 164 -13.73 11.75 -2.44
N GLU A 165 -14.40 12.78 -2.96
CA GLU A 165 -14.15 13.30 -4.31
C GLU A 165 -12.76 13.95 -4.40
N ASP A 166 -12.37 14.73 -3.40
CA ASP A 166 -11.05 15.35 -3.31
C ASP A 166 -9.93 14.28 -3.26
N ASP A 167 -10.15 13.19 -2.52
CA ASP A 167 -9.22 12.07 -2.44
C ASP A 167 -9.04 11.39 -3.81
N MET A 168 -10.13 11.09 -4.51
CA MET A 168 -10.07 10.51 -5.87
C MET A 168 -9.35 11.41 -6.86
N ILE A 169 -9.58 12.73 -6.82
CA ILE A 169 -8.90 13.70 -7.67
C ILE A 169 -7.40 13.73 -7.40
N LEU A 170 -6.99 13.70 -6.13
CA LEU A 170 -5.59 13.65 -5.75
C LEU A 170 -4.94 12.35 -6.23
N ALA A 171 -5.57 11.20 -5.99
CA ALA A 171 -5.09 9.89 -6.38
C ALA A 171 -4.88 9.78 -7.90
N GLU A 172 -5.86 10.18 -8.70
CA GLU A 172 -5.77 10.21 -10.17
C GLU A 172 -4.63 11.13 -10.65
N SER A 173 -4.54 12.33 -10.07
CA SER A 173 -3.51 13.31 -10.41
C SER A 173 -2.11 12.79 -10.10
N MET A 174 -1.94 12.15 -8.94
CA MET A 174 -0.65 11.57 -8.51
C MET A 174 -0.20 10.46 -9.46
N LEU A 175 -1.08 9.52 -9.77
CA LEU A 175 -0.76 8.41 -10.65
C LEU A 175 -0.36 8.89 -12.05
N LYS A 176 -1.15 9.78 -12.64
CA LYS A 176 -0.84 10.37 -13.95
C LYS A 176 0.49 11.12 -13.94
N TYR A 177 0.74 11.90 -12.89
CA TYR A 177 1.99 12.65 -12.74
C TYR A 177 3.20 11.72 -12.65
N VAL A 178 3.17 10.71 -11.79
CA VAL A 178 4.29 9.79 -11.59
C VAL A 178 4.57 8.98 -12.86
N ILE A 179 3.54 8.47 -13.52
CA ILE A 179 3.69 7.73 -14.79
C ILE A 179 4.35 8.62 -15.85
N ASN A 180 3.83 9.82 -16.08
CA ASN A 180 4.37 10.74 -17.07
C ASN A 180 5.83 11.13 -16.74
N TYR A 181 6.10 11.40 -15.45
CA TYR A 181 7.45 11.74 -15.01
C TYR A 181 8.48 10.65 -15.32
N VAL A 182 8.11 9.39 -15.12
CA VAL A 182 8.98 8.24 -15.43
C VAL A 182 9.14 8.05 -16.93
N LEU A 183 8.06 8.16 -17.71
CA LEU A 183 8.13 8.05 -19.18
C LEU A 183 9.03 9.11 -19.80
N GLU A 184 9.03 10.32 -19.25
CA GLU A 184 9.84 11.44 -19.73
C GLU A 184 11.31 11.34 -19.30
N ASN A 185 11.59 10.88 -18.07
CA ASN A 185 12.92 10.97 -17.46
C ASN A 185 13.69 9.65 -17.40
N ALA A 186 13.06 8.52 -17.76
CA ALA A 186 13.70 7.21 -17.84
C ALA A 186 13.34 6.45 -19.14
N PRO A 187 13.43 7.09 -20.34
CA PRO A 187 12.96 6.46 -21.57
C PRO A 187 13.75 5.21 -21.94
N GLU A 188 15.05 5.15 -21.64
CA GLU A 188 15.90 4.00 -21.95
C GLU A 188 15.53 2.78 -21.09
N GLU A 189 15.36 2.95 -19.78
CA GLU A 189 14.95 1.92 -18.85
C GLU A 189 13.53 1.43 -19.19
N MET A 190 12.61 2.33 -19.51
CA MET A 190 11.25 1.99 -19.89
C MET A 190 11.17 1.22 -21.20
N ALA A 191 11.98 1.59 -22.21
CA ALA A 191 12.12 0.85 -23.45
C ALA A 191 12.72 -0.56 -23.21
N PHE A 192 13.70 -0.66 -22.31
CA PHE A 192 14.25 -1.94 -21.88
C PHE A 192 13.18 -2.84 -21.24
N PHE A 193 12.40 -2.33 -20.29
CA PHE A 193 11.32 -3.10 -19.67
C PHE A 193 10.28 -3.55 -20.70
N ASN A 194 9.85 -2.65 -21.58
CA ASN A 194 8.88 -2.97 -22.63
C ASN A 194 9.38 -4.07 -23.58
N SER A 195 10.68 -4.10 -23.86
CA SER A 195 11.27 -5.04 -24.81
C SER A 195 11.56 -6.41 -24.19
N PHE A 196 12.02 -6.45 -22.95
CA PHE A 196 12.59 -7.66 -22.33
C PHE A 196 11.85 -8.22 -21.15
N ILE A 197 10.98 -7.43 -20.50
CA ILE A 197 10.29 -7.80 -19.28
C ILE A 197 8.78 -7.96 -19.53
N ASP A 198 8.13 -6.92 -20.06
CA ASP A 198 6.67 -6.87 -20.23
C ASP A 198 6.31 -6.14 -21.52
N LYS A 199 6.05 -6.92 -22.57
CA LYS A 199 5.61 -6.37 -23.86
C LYS A 199 4.25 -5.70 -23.73
N GLY A 200 4.14 -4.45 -24.17
CA GLY A 200 2.93 -3.62 -24.05
C GLY A 200 2.91 -2.74 -22.80
N LEU A 201 3.97 -2.76 -21.98
CA LEU A 201 4.08 -1.91 -20.80
C LEU A 201 3.88 -0.42 -21.12
N LEU A 202 4.57 0.09 -22.15
CA LEU A 202 4.47 1.51 -22.51
C LEU A 202 3.07 1.90 -22.95
N GLU A 203 2.42 1.07 -23.77
CA GLU A 203 1.05 1.29 -24.22
C GLU A 203 0.07 1.34 -23.02
N ARG A 204 0.21 0.39 -22.08
CA ARG A 204 -0.61 0.32 -20.88
C ARG A 204 -0.42 1.55 -19.96
N LEU A 205 0.83 1.96 -19.73
CA LEU A 205 1.12 3.14 -18.91
C LEU A 205 0.60 4.43 -19.57
N GLN A 206 0.78 4.59 -20.89
CA GLN A 206 0.23 5.72 -21.62
C GLN A 206 -1.28 5.73 -21.60
N HIS A 207 -1.93 4.55 -21.71
CA HIS A 207 -3.36 4.44 -21.59
C HIS A 207 -3.85 4.90 -20.22
N VAL A 208 -3.23 4.44 -19.13
CA VAL A 208 -3.59 4.90 -17.76
C VAL A 208 -3.38 6.40 -17.61
N ALA A 209 -2.24 6.93 -18.04
CA ALA A 209 -1.91 8.35 -17.89
C ALA A 209 -2.85 9.29 -18.67
N ASN A 210 -3.41 8.83 -19.80
CA ASN A 210 -4.29 9.62 -20.67
C ASN A 210 -5.78 9.35 -20.49
N SER A 211 -6.18 8.36 -19.69
CA SER A 211 -7.58 8.04 -19.45
C SER A 211 -8.15 8.90 -18.33
N ASP A 212 -9.40 9.29 -18.43
CA ASP A 212 -10.20 9.71 -17.27
C ASP A 212 -10.60 8.45 -16.51
N PHE A 213 -10.40 8.42 -15.20
CA PHE A 213 -10.71 7.26 -14.40
C PHE A 213 -12.22 7.13 -14.24
N ALA A 214 -12.74 5.93 -14.46
CA ALA A 214 -14.16 5.66 -14.26
C ALA A 214 -14.50 5.65 -12.77
N ARG A 215 -15.76 5.84 -12.44
CA ARG A 215 -16.30 5.79 -11.08
C ARG A 215 -17.50 4.88 -11.05
N VAL A 216 -17.58 4.04 -10.05
CA VAL A 216 -18.69 3.11 -9.85
C VAL A 216 -18.80 2.81 -8.35
N THR A 217 -20.03 2.72 -7.84
CA THR A 217 -20.22 2.26 -6.47
C THR A 217 -19.97 0.76 -6.35
N TYR A 218 -19.61 0.28 -5.17
CA TYR A 218 -19.45 -1.14 -4.89
C TYR A 218 -20.74 -1.91 -5.24
N THR A 219 -21.91 -1.36 -4.91
CA THR A 219 -23.20 -1.99 -5.22
C THR A 219 -23.39 -2.18 -6.72
N GLU A 220 -23.16 -1.14 -7.52
CA GLU A 220 -23.23 -1.23 -8.99
C GLU A 220 -22.16 -2.18 -9.56
N ALA A 221 -20.95 -2.16 -9.02
CA ALA A 221 -19.88 -3.08 -9.42
C ALA A 221 -20.29 -4.54 -9.16
N VAL A 222 -20.84 -4.84 -7.98
CA VAL A 222 -21.35 -6.18 -7.64
C VAL A 222 -22.49 -6.60 -8.60
N GLU A 223 -23.43 -5.71 -8.90
CA GLU A 223 -24.50 -6.02 -9.87
C GLU A 223 -23.96 -6.38 -11.27
N ILE A 224 -22.89 -5.72 -11.72
CA ILE A 224 -22.21 -6.02 -12.98
C ILE A 224 -21.53 -7.39 -12.91
N LEU A 225 -20.84 -7.67 -11.81
CA LEU A 225 -20.09 -8.89 -11.59
C LEU A 225 -21.03 -10.10 -11.41
N GLU A 226 -22.12 -9.98 -10.64
CA GLU A 226 -23.11 -11.03 -10.45
C GLU A 226 -23.73 -11.53 -11.76
N LYS A 227 -24.00 -10.62 -12.71
CA LYS A 227 -24.49 -10.97 -14.06
C LYS A 227 -23.49 -11.80 -14.87
N ASN A 228 -22.24 -11.86 -14.42
CA ASN A 228 -21.12 -12.56 -15.07
C ASN A 228 -20.47 -13.58 -14.14
N ASN A 229 -21.14 -14.00 -13.10
CA ASN A 229 -20.60 -14.87 -12.05
C ASN A 229 -20.11 -16.23 -12.58
N ASP A 230 -20.63 -16.69 -13.71
CA ASP A 230 -20.17 -17.92 -14.39
C ASP A 230 -18.71 -17.85 -14.86
N LYS A 231 -18.15 -16.65 -15.02
CA LYS A 231 -16.79 -16.41 -15.49
C LYS A 231 -15.73 -16.41 -14.37
N PHE A 232 -16.15 -16.42 -13.10
CA PHE A 232 -15.27 -16.28 -11.95
C PHE A 232 -15.12 -17.57 -11.17
N ASP A 233 -13.92 -17.81 -10.67
CA ASP A 233 -13.64 -18.90 -9.75
C ASP A 233 -14.29 -18.62 -8.38
N TYR A 234 -14.18 -17.38 -7.90
CA TYR A 234 -14.83 -16.89 -6.69
C TYR A 234 -16.13 -16.18 -7.04
N LYS A 235 -17.25 -16.68 -6.52
CA LYS A 235 -18.57 -16.10 -6.81
C LYS A 235 -18.76 -14.82 -6.02
N VAL A 236 -19.25 -13.79 -6.70
CA VAL A 236 -19.54 -12.48 -6.10
C VAL A 236 -20.96 -12.45 -5.56
N SER A 237 -21.11 -11.86 -4.40
CA SER A 237 -22.38 -11.42 -3.82
C SER A 237 -22.16 -10.16 -3.01
N TRP A 238 -23.20 -9.38 -2.79
CA TRP A 238 -23.07 -8.16 -2.01
C TRP A 238 -22.56 -8.44 -0.59
N GLY A 239 -21.54 -7.67 -0.15
CA GLY A 239 -20.86 -7.85 1.13
C GLY A 239 -19.59 -8.69 1.08
N CYS A 240 -19.21 -9.28 -0.07
CA CYS A 240 -17.94 -9.99 -0.19
C CYS A 240 -16.78 -9.06 -0.57
N ASP A 241 -15.56 -9.45 -0.19
CA ASP A 241 -14.35 -8.82 -0.70
C ASP A 241 -14.16 -9.13 -2.20
N LEU A 242 -13.89 -8.10 -3.00
CA LEU A 242 -13.57 -8.28 -4.41
C LEU A 242 -12.20 -8.93 -4.55
N GLN A 243 -12.13 -9.98 -5.35
CA GLN A 243 -10.88 -10.65 -5.66
C GLN A 243 -10.22 -10.04 -6.91
N THR A 244 -8.94 -10.27 -7.09
CA THR A 244 -8.18 -9.75 -8.25
C THR A 244 -8.85 -10.04 -9.60
N GLU A 245 -9.51 -11.18 -9.76
CA GLU A 245 -10.24 -11.52 -11.00
C GLU A 245 -11.43 -10.58 -11.25
N HIS A 246 -12.13 -10.15 -10.17
CA HIS A 246 -13.24 -9.20 -10.23
C HIS A 246 -12.76 -7.80 -10.60
N GLU A 247 -11.70 -7.34 -9.92
CA GLU A 247 -11.06 -6.03 -10.17
C GLU A 247 -10.56 -5.92 -11.62
N ARG A 248 -9.91 -6.96 -12.12
CA ARG A 248 -9.45 -7.03 -13.49
C ARG A 248 -10.60 -7.09 -14.50
N TYR A 249 -11.67 -7.80 -14.17
CA TYR A 249 -12.84 -7.83 -15.03
C TYR A 249 -13.47 -6.44 -15.18
N LEU A 250 -13.60 -5.69 -14.09
CA LEU A 250 -14.08 -4.31 -14.12
C LEU A 250 -13.17 -3.42 -14.98
N THR A 251 -11.86 -3.45 -14.75
CA THR A 251 -10.91 -2.55 -15.42
C THR A 251 -10.61 -2.94 -16.87
N GLU A 252 -10.59 -4.23 -17.20
CA GLU A 252 -10.16 -4.73 -18.52
C GLU A 252 -11.33 -5.03 -19.47
N GLN A 253 -12.48 -5.46 -18.94
CA GLN A 253 -13.61 -5.90 -19.77
C GLN A 253 -14.75 -4.89 -19.77
N VAL A 254 -15.08 -4.32 -18.60
CA VAL A 254 -16.24 -3.43 -18.47
C VAL A 254 -15.86 -1.99 -18.83
N PHE A 255 -15.00 -1.36 -18.03
CA PHE A 255 -14.65 0.06 -18.18
C PHE A 255 -13.49 0.30 -19.14
N LYS A 256 -12.62 -0.68 -19.34
CA LYS A 256 -11.41 -0.65 -20.20
C LYS A 256 -10.48 0.53 -19.88
N ARG A 257 -10.40 0.90 -18.61
CA ARG A 257 -9.60 2.00 -18.06
C ARG A 257 -9.53 1.87 -16.53
N PRO A 258 -8.71 2.68 -15.85
CA PRO A 258 -8.74 2.71 -14.38
C PRO A 258 -10.12 3.06 -13.84
N VAL A 259 -10.44 2.49 -12.67
CA VAL A 259 -11.77 2.61 -12.05
C VAL A 259 -11.62 2.88 -10.57
N PHE A 260 -12.31 3.89 -10.07
CA PHE A 260 -12.58 4.05 -8.64
C PHE A 260 -13.86 3.28 -8.29
N VAL A 261 -13.75 2.37 -7.33
CA VAL A 261 -14.91 1.72 -6.71
C VAL A 261 -15.13 2.36 -5.36
N THR A 262 -16.35 2.86 -5.10
CA THR A 262 -16.67 3.62 -3.88
C THR A 262 -17.78 2.96 -3.07
N ASP A 263 -18.00 3.45 -1.85
CA ASP A 263 -19.17 3.12 -1.03
C ASP A 263 -19.28 1.63 -0.71
N TYR A 264 -18.24 1.10 -0.12
CA TYR A 264 -18.15 -0.30 0.28
C TYR A 264 -19.01 -0.62 1.51
N PRO A 265 -19.47 -1.88 1.66
CA PRO A 265 -20.12 -2.33 2.89
C PRO A 265 -19.25 -2.06 4.13
N LYS A 266 -19.84 -1.52 5.19
CA LYS A 266 -19.12 -1.19 6.43
C LYS A 266 -18.46 -2.40 7.09
N GLU A 267 -19.01 -3.59 6.90
CA GLU A 267 -18.55 -4.83 7.53
C GLU A 267 -17.17 -5.29 7.05
N ILE A 268 -16.77 -4.88 5.83
CA ILE A 268 -15.50 -5.27 5.21
C ILE A 268 -14.49 -4.13 5.16
N LYS A 269 -14.75 -3.02 5.85
CA LYS A 269 -13.88 -1.83 5.88
C LYS A 269 -13.59 -1.39 7.31
N ALA A 270 -12.51 -0.62 7.48
CA ALA A 270 -11.98 -0.20 8.77
C ALA A 270 -12.91 0.76 9.54
N PHE A 271 -12.69 0.85 10.85
CA PHE A 271 -13.55 1.55 11.80
C PHE A 271 -13.64 3.07 11.57
N TYR A 272 -12.58 3.67 11.06
CA TYR A 272 -12.42 5.12 10.90
C TYR A 272 -13.12 5.70 9.66
N MET A 273 -13.65 4.86 8.80
CA MET A 273 -14.27 5.31 7.55
C MET A 273 -15.67 5.88 7.79
N LYS A 274 -15.96 7.02 7.16
CA LYS A 274 -17.23 7.75 7.34
C LYS A 274 -18.42 6.90 6.92
N LEU A 275 -19.38 6.73 7.84
CA LEU A 275 -20.62 6.01 7.56
C LEU A 275 -21.51 6.84 6.63
N ASN A 276 -21.94 6.26 5.52
CA ASN A 276 -22.87 6.88 4.60
C ASN A 276 -24.30 7.00 5.19
N PRO A 277 -25.14 7.89 4.67
CA PRO A 277 -26.51 8.09 5.17
C PRO A 277 -27.40 6.84 5.12
N ASP A 278 -27.06 5.83 4.32
CA ASP A 278 -27.78 4.55 4.23
C ASP A 278 -27.57 3.65 5.45
N GLY A 279 -26.57 3.96 6.28
CA GLY A 279 -26.21 3.18 7.48
C GLY A 279 -25.60 1.80 7.20
N LYS A 280 -25.31 1.48 5.94
CA LYS A 280 -24.80 0.18 5.47
C LYS A 280 -23.44 0.27 4.80
N THR A 281 -23.17 1.36 4.12
CA THR A 281 -21.94 1.59 3.39
C THR A 281 -21.09 2.68 4.06
N VAL A 282 -19.82 2.72 3.73
CA VAL A 282 -18.86 3.74 4.16
C VAL A 282 -18.23 4.42 2.95
N ALA A 283 -17.85 5.68 3.11
CA ALA A 283 -17.20 6.49 2.09
C ALA A 283 -15.73 6.03 1.87
N ALA A 284 -15.57 4.78 1.48
CA ALA A 284 -14.32 4.16 1.08
C ALA A 284 -14.14 4.24 -0.43
N VAL A 285 -12.90 4.18 -0.89
CA VAL A 285 -12.55 4.09 -2.31
C VAL A 285 -11.36 3.17 -2.53
N ASP A 286 -11.45 2.33 -3.54
CA ASP A 286 -10.31 1.57 -4.06
C ASP A 286 -10.07 1.99 -5.52
N CYS A 287 -8.81 2.33 -5.85
CA CYS A 287 -8.39 2.63 -7.22
C CYS A 287 -7.87 1.36 -7.89
N LEU A 288 -8.58 0.91 -8.91
CA LEU A 288 -8.26 -0.28 -9.67
C LEU A 288 -7.63 0.10 -11.02
N VAL A 289 -6.54 -0.58 -11.38
CA VAL A 289 -5.88 -0.36 -12.69
C VAL A 289 -5.79 -1.64 -13.52
N PRO A 290 -5.86 -1.54 -14.86
CA PRO A 290 -5.75 -2.70 -15.74
C PRO A 290 -4.42 -3.45 -15.54
N GLY A 291 -4.49 -4.79 -15.52
CA GLY A 291 -3.33 -5.67 -15.41
C GLY A 291 -2.84 -5.91 -13.97
N ILE A 292 -3.26 -5.11 -13.00
CA ILE A 292 -2.81 -5.19 -11.61
C ILE A 292 -3.97 -5.41 -10.64
N GLY A 293 -5.06 -4.63 -10.75
CA GLY A 293 -6.14 -4.54 -9.77
C GLY A 293 -5.96 -3.33 -8.86
N GLU A 294 -6.30 -3.45 -7.59
CA GLU A 294 -6.17 -2.38 -6.60
C GLU A 294 -4.71 -1.94 -6.42
N ILE A 295 -4.49 -0.62 -6.46
CA ILE A 295 -3.20 0.03 -6.21
C ILE A 295 -3.28 1.15 -5.16
N ILE A 296 -4.47 1.68 -4.88
CA ILE A 296 -4.71 2.68 -3.83
C ILE A 296 -6.01 2.31 -3.14
N GLY A 297 -5.99 2.28 -1.82
CA GLY A 297 -7.17 2.29 -0.97
C GLY A 297 -7.24 3.59 -0.19
N GLY A 298 -8.42 4.19 -0.08
CA GLY A 298 -8.63 5.43 0.63
C GLY A 298 -10.02 5.54 1.24
N SER A 299 -10.27 6.60 1.99
CA SER A 299 -11.61 6.90 2.50
C SER A 299 -11.74 8.33 3.00
N GLN A 300 -12.93 8.84 3.03
CA GLN A 300 -13.28 9.94 3.92
C GLN A 300 -13.34 9.42 5.35
N ARG A 301 -12.80 10.18 6.30
CA ARG A 301 -12.81 9.80 7.72
C ARG A 301 -14.12 10.17 8.40
N GLU A 302 -14.52 9.37 9.40
CA GLU A 302 -15.67 9.71 10.24
C GLU A 302 -15.33 10.92 11.11
N ASP A 303 -16.14 11.96 11.03
CA ASP A 303 -15.99 13.22 11.73
C ASP A 303 -17.01 13.42 12.86
N ASP A 304 -17.83 12.40 13.11
CA ASP A 304 -18.79 12.35 14.21
C ASP A 304 -18.25 11.43 15.32
N TYR A 305 -17.87 12.04 16.46
CA TYR A 305 -17.29 11.34 17.61
C TYR A 305 -18.14 10.15 18.08
N GLU A 306 -19.45 10.33 18.21
CA GLU A 306 -20.36 9.27 18.72
C GLU A 306 -20.43 8.08 17.75
N LYS A 307 -20.42 8.34 16.45
CA LYS A 307 -20.39 7.29 15.42
C LYS A 307 -19.07 6.55 15.41
N LEU A 308 -17.95 7.29 15.49
CA LEU A 308 -16.62 6.71 15.56
C LEU A 308 -16.46 5.82 16.78
N LEU A 309 -16.84 6.30 17.95
CA LEU A 309 -16.81 5.53 19.20
C LEU A 309 -17.72 4.30 19.14
N ALA A 310 -18.92 4.45 18.59
CA ALA A 310 -19.84 3.32 18.41
C ALA A 310 -19.23 2.25 17.50
N ARG A 311 -18.51 2.66 16.46
CA ARG A 311 -17.86 1.72 15.52
C ARG A 311 -16.67 1.00 16.15
N ILE A 312 -15.86 1.68 16.94
CA ILE A 312 -14.77 1.08 17.74
C ILE A 312 -15.34 -0.02 18.65
N ASN A 313 -16.42 0.28 19.36
CA ASN A 313 -17.08 -0.67 20.24
C ASN A 313 -17.73 -1.85 19.49
N GLU A 314 -18.39 -1.59 18.34
CA GLU A 314 -19.00 -2.63 17.49
C GLU A 314 -17.97 -3.67 17.04
N LEU A 315 -16.75 -3.24 16.74
CA LEU A 315 -15.65 -4.10 16.32
C LEU A 315 -14.89 -4.74 17.50
N GLY A 316 -15.25 -4.43 18.74
CA GLY A 316 -14.59 -4.96 19.93
C GLY A 316 -13.18 -4.43 20.15
N LEU A 317 -12.85 -3.31 19.55
CA LEU A 317 -11.57 -2.62 19.74
C LEU A 317 -11.58 -1.94 21.12
N LYS A 318 -10.39 -1.78 21.73
CA LYS A 318 -10.26 -1.12 23.02
C LYS A 318 -10.14 0.39 22.81
N GLU A 319 -11.07 1.14 23.38
CA GLU A 319 -11.06 2.61 23.32
C GLU A 319 -9.74 3.21 23.81
N GLU A 320 -9.12 2.63 24.85
CA GLU A 320 -7.86 3.08 25.42
C GLU A 320 -6.70 3.09 24.40
N ASP A 321 -6.70 2.16 23.45
CA ASP A 321 -5.65 2.04 22.41
C ASP A 321 -5.80 3.12 21.34
N TYR A 322 -6.98 3.75 21.21
CA TYR A 322 -7.32 4.77 20.22
C TYR A 322 -7.68 6.13 20.83
N SER A 323 -7.44 6.33 22.14
CA SER A 323 -7.78 7.59 22.82
C SER A 323 -7.17 8.81 22.12
N PHE A 324 -5.91 8.71 21.66
CA PHE A 324 -5.23 9.78 20.94
C PHE A 324 -5.89 10.12 19.59
N TYR A 325 -6.62 9.19 19.01
CA TYR A 325 -7.31 9.36 17.74
C TYR A 325 -8.72 9.93 17.93
N LEU A 326 -9.33 9.67 19.09
CA LEU A 326 -10.63 10.20 19.49
C LEU A 326 -10.58 11.66 19.96
N ASP A 327 -9.42 12.14 20.45
CA ASP A 327 -9.17 13.55 20.88
C ASP A 327 -9.07 14.52 19.69
#